data_a4a9ae9bc741448fb7aaef1e291804f6
#
_entry.id   a4a9ae9bc741448fb7aaef1e291804f6
#
_cell.length_a   1.000
_cell.length_b   1.000
_cell.length_c   1.000
_cell.angle_alpha   90.00
_cell.angle_beta   90.00
_cell.angle_gamma   90.00
#
_symmetry.space_group_name_H-M   'P 1'
#
loop_
_entity.id
_entity.type
_entity.pdbx_description
1 polymer ?
#
loop_
_entity_poly.entity_id
_entity_poly.type
_entity_poly.pdbx_seq_one_letter_code
_entity_poly.pdbx_strand_id
1 'polypeptide(L)'
;MFNQILKTMKTLKISAIAILGLLAAACNDDDDNKNTAKLTSQEQAEMVASSMGQSGFAGSAEQSAMYADDATASGRQQECGYTNEGDFNLGGTLGQISFNLDYTYDVALNCDDNEEPESFSASFEYDGSYNGPRFESDYAGSGDLMITSLGEEDDKFELNGSYDRSGSFKTKVDGEVEEEGQHSLDIEAHDVMISKESHKITSGSADVSASGSIEGRGSYSFDADVTFNSNGTATIKVAGDTYTLTFSSNTVVKVND
;
A
#
# COMPACT_ATOMS: atom_id res chain seq x y z
N MET A 1 14.90 19.07 21.20
CA MET A 1 15.69 17.86 20.92
C MET A 1 15.15 17.11 19.70
N PHE A 2 13.90 17.29 19.33
CA PHE A 2 13.24 16.69 18.15
C PHE A 2 13.73 17.21 16.79
N ASN A 3 14.16 18.47 16.70
CA ASN A 3 14.61 19.10 15.45
C ASN A 3 15.98 18.64 14.88
N GLN A 4 16.70 17.75 15.55
CA GLN A 4 17.98 17.25 15.05
C GLN A 4 17.84 15.88 14.35
N ILE A 5 16.78 15.14 14.60
CA ILE A 5 16.54 13.84 13.98
C ILE A 5 15.98 14.01 12.55
N LEU A 6 15.15 15.02 12.33
CA LEU A 6 14.61 15.33 10.98
C LEU A 6 15.68 15.82 9.98
N LYS A 7 16.77 16.44 10.47
CA LYS A 7 17.84 16.94 9.59
C LYS A 7 18.78 15.86 9.06
N THR A 8 18.82 14.70 9.73
CA THR A 8 19.69 13.58 9.32
C THR A 8 19.03 12.68 8.28
N MET A 9 17.71 12.65 8.19
CA MET A 9 16.99 11.82 7.22
C MET A 9 16.92 12.46 5.82
N LYS A 10 16.97 13.79 5.70
CA LYS A 10 16.96 14.48 4.39
C LYS A 10 18.21 14.29 3.53
N THR A 11 19.28 13.70 4.06
CA THR A 11 20.54 13.49 3.32
C THR A 11 20.71 12.07 2.78
N LEU A 12 19.76 11.15 2.99
CA LEU A 12 19.87 9.78 2.53
C LEU A 12 19.15 9.49 1.20
N LYS A 13 18.50 10.48 0.59
CA LYS A 13 17.72 10.33 -0.66
C LYS A 13 18.53 10.44 -1.97
N ILE A 14 19.86 10.54 -1.92
CA ILE A 14 20.69 10.65 -3.14
C ILE A 14 21.84 9.66 -3.06
N SER A 15 21.62 8.37 -3.34
CA SER A 15 22.69 7.44 -3.76
C SER A 15 22.15 6.03 -4.04
N ALA A 16 21.24 5.89 -4.98
CA ALA A 16 20.88 4.56 -5.52
C ALA A 16 20.59 4.54 -7.03
N ILE A 17 21.17 5.45 -7.80
CA ILE A 17 21.14 5.32 -9.26
C ILE A 17 22.57 5.48 -9.78
N ALA A 18 23.30 4.41 -9.91
CA ALA A 18 24.37 4.16 -10.86
C ALA A 18 25.12 2.88 -10.49
N ILE A 19 24.71 1.71 -10.94
CA ILE A 19 25.61 0.62 -11.37
C ILE A 19 24.79 -0.26 -12.32
N LEU A 20 24.70 0.17 -13.58
CA LEU A 20 24.42 -0.72 -14.69
C LEU A 20 25.66 -0.67 -15.58
N GLY A 21 26.42 -1.74 -15.62
CA GLY A 21 27.52 -1.81 -16.56
C GLY A 21 28.49 -2.95 -16.30
N LEU A 22 28.45 -3.95 -17.17
CA LEU A 22 29.48 -4.94 -17.47
C LEU A 22 29.68 -6.08 -16.47
N LEU A 23 29.08 -7.23 -16.77
CA LEU A 23 29.76 -8.52 -16.56
C LEU A 23 29.58 -9.39 -17.80
N ALA A 24 30.66 -9.46 -18.58
CA ALA A 24 30.89 -10.50 -19.55
C ALA A 24 31.36 -11.77 -18.83
N ALA A 25 30.75 -12.88 -19.21
CA ALA A 25 31.22 -14.25 -19.20
C ALA A 25 32.41 -14.64 -18.29
N ALA A 26 32.09 -15.38 -17.23
CA ALA A 26 32.91 -16.47 -16.77
C ALA A 26 31.96 -17.59 -16.34
N CYS A 27 31.88 -18.65 -17.12
CA CYS A 27 31.38 -19.94 -16.65
C CYS A 27 32.30 -20.40 -15.52
N ASN A 28 31.79 -20.40 -14.32
CA ASN A 28 32.21 -21.27 -13.25
C ASN A 28 30.96 -21.98 -12.76
N ASP A 29 30.93 -23.28 -12.99
CA ASP A 29 30.06 -24.21 -12.27
C ASP A 29 30.44 -24.17 -10.77
N ASP A 30 29.87 -23.24 -10.04
CA ASP A 30 29.73 -23.35 -8.61
C ASP A 30 28.20 -23.41 -8.36
N ASP A 31 27.77 -24.56 -7.86
CA ASP A 31 26.43 -24.82 -7.32
C ASP A 31 26.10 -23.78 -6.21
N ASP A 32 25.84 -22.56 -6.56
CA ASP A 32 25.10 -21.62 -5.74
C ASP A 32 23.64 -22.09 -5.74
N ASN A 33 23.39 -23.06 -4.88
CA ASN A 33 22.07 -23.48 -4.47
C ASN A 33 21.44 -22.28 -3.72
N LYS A 34 21.01 -21.26 -4.48
CA LYS A 34 20.17 -20.19 -3.98
C LYS A 34 18.86 -20.86 -3.57
N ASN A 35 18.73 -21.18 -2.29
CA ASN A 35 17.48 -21.65 -1.74
C ASN A 35 16.42 -20.60 -2.06
N THR A 36 15.60 -20.89 -3.07
CA THR A 36 14.45 -20.07 -3.43
C THR A 36 13.28 -20.56 -2.58
N ALA A 37 12.84 -19.76 -1.64
CA ALA A 37 11.65 -20.04 -0.88
C ALA A 37 10.43 -19.98 -1.80
N LYS A 38 9.49 -20.92 -1.62
CA LYS A 38 8.21 -20.88 -2.32
C LYS A 38 7.11 -20.64 -1.31
N LEU A 39 6.48 -19.45 -1.40
CA LEU A 39 5.20 -19.19 -0.78
C LEU A 39 4.10 -19.87 -1.62
N THR A 40 3.11 -20.44 -0.96
CA THR A 40 1.88 -20.89 -1.63
C THR A 40 1.11 -19.69 -2.18
N SER A 41 0.26 -19.91 -3.19
CA SER A 41 -0.59 -18.83 -3.73
C SER A 41 -1.50 -18.21 -2.66
N GLN A 42 -1.93 -18.97 -1.66
CA GLN A 42 -2.72 -18.50 -0.54
C GLN A 42 -1.91 -17.54 0.36
N GLU A 43 -0.67 -17.88 0.71
CA GLU A 43 0.22 -17.01 1.51
C GLU A 43 0.56 -15.73 0.76
N GLN A 44 0.81 -15.82 -0.55
CA GLN A 44 1.02 -14.64 -1.39
C GLN A 44 -0.23 -13.73 -1.41
N ALA A 45 -1.42 -14.31 -1.58
CA ALA A 45 -2.68 -13.56 -1.56
C ALA A 45 -2.96 -12.91 -0.20
N GLU A 46 -2.65 -13.58 0.91
CA GLU A 46 -2.80 -13.01 2.27
C GLU A 46 -1.81 -11.88 2.53
N MET A 47 -0.58 -11.99 2.03
CA MET A 47 0.43 -10.92 2.10
C MET A 47 -0.04 -9.68 1.33
N VAL A 48 -0.49 -9.84 0.07
CA VAL A 48 -1.08 -8.76 -0.72
C VAL A 48 -2.29 -8.16 0.00
N ALA A 49 -3.21 -8.97 0.48
CA ALA A 49 -4.41 -8.50 1.17
C ALA A 49 -4.10 -7.69 2.44
N SER A 50 -3.08 -8.07 3.21
CA SER A 50 -2.64 -7.32 4.39
C SER A 50 -2.16 -5.90 4.05
N SER A 51 -1.65 -5.70 2.82
CA SER A 51 -1.17 -4.41 2.32
C SER A 51 -2.24 -3.60 1.58
N MET A 52 -3.22 -4.30 0.96
CA MET A 52 -4.29 -3.68 0.17
C MET A 52 -5.55 -3.34 0.99
N GLY A 53 -5.69 -3.89 2.20
CA GLY A 53 -6.88 -3.72 3.03
C GLY A 53 -6.96 -2.36 3.76
N GLN A 54 -7.86 -2.27 4.74
CA GLN A 54 -8.08 -1.05 5.55
C GLN A 54 -6.85 -0.65 6.39
N SER A 55 -5.97 -1.58 6.71
CA SER A 55 -4.69 -1.35 7.40
C SER A 55 -3.53 -1.02 6.44
N GLY A 56 -3.80 -0.71 5.19
CA GLY A 56 -2.83 -0.44 4.15
C GLY A 56 -3.38 0.53 3.11
N PHE A 57 -3.16 0.23 1.83
CA PHE A 57 -3.50 1.10 0.71
C PHE A 57 -4.95 1.62 0.74
N ALA A 58 -5.95 0.73 0.90
CA ALA A 58 -7.35 1.15 0.85
C ALA A 58 -7.70 2.15 1.97
N GLY A 59 -7.18 1.95 3.19
CA GLY A 59 -7.37 2.91 4.27
C GLY A 59 -6.72 4.26 3.98
N SER A 60 -5.49 4.26 3.44
CA SER A 60 -4.76 5.47 3.06
C SER A 60 -5.48 6.25 1.93
N ALA A 61 -5.95 5.53 0.90
CA ALA A 61 -6.66 6.11 -0.23
C ALA A 61 -8.00 6.74 0.19
N GLU A 62 -8.79 6.04 0.99
CA GLU A 62 -10.06 6.55 1.52
C GLU A 62 -9.85 7.75 2.45
N GLN A 63 -8.81 7.75 3.27
CA GLN A 63 -8.46 8.88 4.14
C GLN A 63 -8.00 10.10 3.33
N SER A 64 -7.16 9.89 2.30
CA SER A 64 -6.72 10.96 1.40
C SER A 64 -7.90 11.60 0.64
N ALA A 65 -8.87 10.77 0.21
CA ALA A 65 -10.09 11.26 -0.41
C ALA A 65 -10.95 12.10 0.55
N MET A 66 -11.02 11.76 1.83
CA MET A 66 -11.70 12.59 2.84
C MET A 66 -11.02 13.95 3.01
N TYR A 67 -9.69 14.00 2.99
CA TYR A 67 -8.97 15.28 3.04
C TYR A 67 -9.16 16.11 1.77
N ALA A 68 -9.17 15.48 0.58
CA ALA A 68 -9.45 16.15 -0.68
C ALA A 68 -10.87 16.75 -0.69
N ASP A 69 -11.87 16.00 -0.23
CA ASP A 69 -13.25 16.48 -0.09
C ASP A 69 -13.35 17.67 0.86
N ASP A 70 -12.70 17.59 2.01
CA ASP A 70 -12.71 18.68 3.02
C ASP A 70 -12.00 19.94 2.49
N ALA A 71 -10.96 19.79 1.66
CA ALA A 71 -10.23 20.89 1.05
C ALA A 71 -11.02 21.58 -0.08
N THR A 72 -11.91 20.86 -0.76
CA THR A 72 -12.63 21.34 -1.95
C THR A 72 -14.13 21.56 -1.73
N ALA A 73 -14.70 21.16 -0.59
CA ALA A 73 -16.13 21.27 -0.31
C ALA A 73 -16.63 22.71 -0.36
N SER A 74 -17.77 22.93 -1.02
CA SER A 74 -18.46 24.22 -1.13
C SER A 74 -18.62 24.92 0.22
N GLY A 75 -18.15 26.17 0.29
CA GLY A 75 -18.22 27.03 1.49
C GLY A 75 -17.11 26.76 2.52
N ARG A 76 -16.21 25.79 2.26
CA ARG A 76 -14.99 25.51 3.04
C ARG A 76 -13.76 25.37 2.16
N GLN A 77 -13.91 25.58 0.86
CA GLN A 77 -12.84 25.44 -0.12
C GLN A 77 -11.58 26.18 0.33
N GLN A 78 -10.47 25.47 0.35
CA GLN A 78 -9.16 26.04 0.66
C GLN A 78 -8.65 26.88 -0.51
N GLU A 79 -7.79 27.82 -0.22
CA GLU A 79 -7.13 28.63 -1.26
C GLU A 79 -6.12 27.78 -2.03
N CYS A 80 -5.91 28.12 -3.29
CA CYS A 80 -4.87 27.50 -4.13
C CYS A 80 -3.49 27.54 -3.47
N GLY A 81 -2.77 26.43 -3.50
CA GLY A 81 -1.51 26.27 -2.80
C GLY A 81 -1.65 25.96 -1.30
N TYR A 82 -2.86 25.63 -0.84
CA TYR A 82 -3.05 25.13 0.52
C TYR A 82 -2.20 23.91 0.76
N THR A 83 -1.51 23.88 1.89
CA THR A 83 -0.75 22.73 2.38
C THR A 83 -1.10 22.45 3.84
N ASN A 84 -1.13 21.19 4.22
CA ASN A 84 -1.30 20.78 5.62
C ASN A 84 -0.42 19.58 5.92
N GLU A 85 0.19 19.57 7.09
CA GLU A 85 0.99 18.47 7.60
C GLU A 85 0.44 18.03 8.96
N GLY A 86 0.52 16.74 9.25
CA GLY A 86 0.05 16.23 10.53
C GLY A 86 0.37 14.76 10.73
N ASP A 87 -0.19 14.24 11.80
CA ASP A 87 -0.11 12.85 12.17
C ASP A 87 -1.48 12.33 12.59
N PHE A 88 -1.74 11.06 12.38
CA PHE A 88 -2.91 10.37 12.93
C PHE A 88 -2.62 8.88 13.14
N ASN A 89 -3.39 8.28 14.03
CA ASN A 89 -3.39 6.85 14.26
C ASN A 89 -4.68 6.23 13.72
N LEU A 90 -4.52 5.15 12.97
CA LEU A 90 -5.61 4.32 12.48
C LEU A 90 -5.43 2.91 13.03
N GLY A 91 -6.30 2.47 13.92
CA GLY A 91 -6.20 1.14 14.51
C GLY A 91 -7.55 0.57 14.87
N GLY A 92 -7.60 -0.74 15.01
CA GLY A 92 -8.85 -1.41 15.39
C GLY A 92 -8.81 -2.92 15.24
N THR A 93 -10.01 -3.48 15.36
CA THR A 93 -10.24 -4.91 15.17
C THR A 93 -11.36 -5.10 14.15
N LEU A 94 -11.07 -5.91 13.12
CA LEU A 94 -12.01 -6.30 12.09
C LEU A 94 -12.16 -7.84 12.12
N GLY A 95 -13.20 -8.33 12.77
CA GLY A 95 -13.39 -9.78 12.96
C GLY A 95 -12.28 -10.40 13.82
N GLN A 96 -11.44 -11.25 13.22
CA GLN A 96 -10.30 -11.91 13.87
C GLN A 96 -8.97 -11.20 13.62
N ILE A 97 -9.01 -10.03 13.03
CA ILE A 97 -7.83 -9.26 12.65
C ILE A 97 -7.73 -8.02 13.54
N SER A 98 -6.56 -7.74 14.07
CA SER A 98 -6.23 -6.45 14.69
C SER A 98 -5.09 -5.79 13.93
N PHE A 99 -5.12 -4.47 13.88
CA PHE A 99 -4.09 -3.66 13.24
C PHE A 99 -3.91 -2.34 13.96
N ASN A 100 -2.73 -1.78 13.81
CA ASN A 100 -2.42 -0.41 14.19
C ASN A 100 -1.55 0.20 13.09
N LEU A 101 -1.74 1.50 12.85
CA LEU A 101 -1.05 2.22 11.82
C LEU A 101 -0.87 3.66 12.27
N ASP A 102 0.35 4.09 12.42
CA ASP A 102 0.74 5.44 12.77
C ASP A 102 1.23 6.15 11.50
N TYR A 103 0.58 7.26 11.16
CA TYR A 103 0.85 8.06 9.97
C TYR A 103 1.43 9.41 10.30
N THR A 104 2.39 9.84 9.47
CA THR A 104 2.68 11.26 9.24
C THR A 104 2.37 11.59 7.79
N TYR A 105 1.73 12.72 7.53
CA TYR A 105 1.31 13.11 6.19
C TYR A 105 1.62 14.56 5.88
N ASP A 106 1.80 14.84 4.59
CA ASP A 106 1.87 16.16 3.99
C ASP A 106 0.94 16.18 2.78
N VAL A 107 -0.01 17.11 2.75
CA VAL A 107 -0.99 17.22 1.67
C VAL A 107 -0.97 18.61 1.06
N ALA A 108 -1.27 18.70 -0.24
CA ALA A 108 -1.34 19.96 -0.95
C ALA A 108 -2.49 20.00 -1.96
N LEU A 109 -3.21 21.12 -2.00
CA LEU A 109 -4.18 21.44 -3.05
C LEU A 109 -3.47 22.24 -4.16
N ASN A 110 -3.43 21.68 -5.35
CA ASN A 110 -2.86 22.30 -6.54
C ASN A 110 -4.00 22.81 -7.42
N CYS A 111 -3.78 23.96 -8.06
CA CYS A 111 -4.73 24.57 -8.96
C CYS A 111 -4.14 24.77 -10.35
N ASP A 112 -5.03 24.93 -11.32
CA ASP A 112 -4.69 25.32 -12.67
C ASP A 112 -4.35 26.83 -12.79
N ASP A 113 -4.06 27.30 -14.02
CA ASP A 113 -3.74 28.70 -14.33
C ASP A 113 -4.93 29.66 -14.08
N ASN A 114 -6.13 29.17 -13.87
CA ASN A 114 -7.35 29.95 -13.58
C ASN A 114 -7.69 29.99 -12.08
N GLU A 115 -6.81 29.45 -11.23
CA GLU A 115 -7.04 29.29 -9.80
C GLU A 115 -8.18 28.31 -9.45
N GLU A 116 -8.48 27.34 -10.34
CA GLU A 116 -9.44 26.27 -10.08
C GLU A 116 -8.71 25.01 -9.56
N PRO A 117 -9.26 24.29 -8.56
CA PRO A 117 -8.66 23.06 -8.05
C PRO A 117 -8.46 22.01 -9.15
N GLU A 118 -7.21 21.58 -9.37
CA GLU A 118 -6.83 20.60 -10.39
C GLU A 118 -6.49 19.24 -9.77
N SER A 119 -5.68 19.24 -8.72
CA SER A 119 -5.28 18.02 -8.03
C SER A 119 -5.03 18.22 -6.55
N PHE A 120 -5.19 17.15 -5.79
CA PHE A 120 -4.83 17.06 -4.39
C PHE A 120 -3.75 15.98 -4.23
N SER A 121 -2.56 16.36 -3.77
CA SER A 121 -1.47 15.44 -3.51
C SER A 121 -1.40 15.08 -2.03
N ALA A 122 -1.10 13.82 -1.73
CA ALA A 122 -0.88 13.32 -0.39
C ALA A 122 0.37 12.45 -0.37
N SER A 123 1.39 12.90 0.36
CA SER A 123 2.59 12.12 0.66
C SER A 123 2.56 11.74 2.12
N PHE A 124 2.89 10.48 2.44
CA PHE A 124 2.87 10.01 3.81
C PHE A 124 3.96 8.99 4.10
N GLU A 125 4.36 8.95 5.35
CA GLU A 125 5.18 7.88 5.93
C GLU A 125 4.37 7.22 7.04
N TYR A 126 4.53 5.91 7.20
CA TYR A 126 3.78 5.17 8.21
C TYR A 126 4.59 4.02 8.78
N ASP A 127 4.23 3.62 9.99
CA ASP A 127 4.62 2.36 10.59
C ASP A 127 3.40 1.69 11.25
N GLY A 128 3.42 0.38 11.32
CA GLY A 128 2.26 -0.32 11.84
C GLY A 128 2.45 -1.80 12.08
N SER A 129 1.38 -2.40 12.55
CA SER A 129 1.29 -3.83 12.79
C SER A 129 -0.03 -4.40 12.30
N TYR A 130 0.01 -5.64 11.87
CA TYR A 130 -1.13 -6.42 11.45
C TYR A 130 -1.06 -7.79 12.13
N ASN A 131 -2.15 -8.23 12.75
CA ASN A 131 -2.25 -9.54 13.36
C ASN A 131 -3.58 -10.20 12.95
N GLY A 132 -3.47 -11.20 12.10
CA GLY A 132 -4.57 -12.03 11.64
C GLY A 132 -4.39 -13.49 12.07
N PRO A 133 -5.39 -14.35 11.78
CA PRO A 133 -5.37 -15.76 12.20
C PRO A 133 -4.25 -16.57 11.56
N ARG A 134 -3.79 -16.18 10.37
CA ARG A 134 -2.77 -16.91 9.59
C ARG A 134 -1.53 -16.09 9.27
N PHE A 135 -1.59 -14.78 9.47
CA PHE A 135 -0.51 -13.86 9.11
C PHE A 135 -0.37 -12.76 10.16
N GLU A 136 0.84 -12.46 10.54
CA GLU A 136 1.21 -11.36 11.43
C GLU A 136 2.36 -10.59 10.79
N SER A 137 2.38 -9.26 10.91
CA SER A 137 3.42 -8.44 10.32
C SER A 137 3.61 -7.15 11.11
N ASP A 138 4.88 -6.77 11.31
CA ASP A 138 5.29 -5.43 11.72
C ASP A 138 5.99 -4.78 10.52
N TYR A 139 5.60 -3.55 10.18
CA TYR A 139 6.01 -2.93 8.92
C TYR A 139 6.09 -1.41 9.01
N ALA A 140 6.85 -0.85 8.08
CA ALA A 140 6.90 0.57 7.80
C ALA A 140 6.91 0.80 6.28
N GLY A 141 6.54 1.98 5.84
CA GLY A 141 6.53 2.34 4.43
C GLY A 141 6.19 3.79 4.17
N SER A 142 5.95 4.09 2.92
CA SER A 142 5.54 5.41 2.45
C SER A 142 4.56 5.31 1.29
N GLY A 143 3.97 6.43 0.91
CA GLY A 143 3.16 6.52 -0.29
C GLY A 143 3.03 7.95 -0.78
N ASP A 144 2.86 8.06 -2.10
CA ASP A 144 2.58 9.31 -2.79
C ASP A 144 1.32 9.10 -3.64
N LEU A 145 0.25 9.77 -3.28
CA LEU A 145 -1.05 9.67 -3.95
C LEU A 145 -1.42 11.01 -4.57
N MET A 146 -1.98 10.96 -5.76
CA MET A 146 -2.56 12.11 -6.44
C MET A 146 -4.03 11.86 -6.72
N ILE A 147 -4.87 12.79 -6.28
CA ILE A 147 -6.32 12.76 -6.46
C ILE A 147 -6.72 13.87 -7.43
N THR A 148 -7.47 13.51 -8.45
CA THR A 148 -8.06 14.40 -9.45
C THR A 148 -9.58 14.29 -9.45
N SER A 149 -10.26 14.89 -10.42
CA SER A 149 -11.73 14.97 -10.49
C SER A 149 -12.32 15.66 -9.26
N LEU A 150 -11.71 16.80 -8.89
CA LEU A 150 -12.09 17.58 -7.71
C LEU A 150 -13.37 18.39 -7.89
N GLY A 151 -13.84 18.59 -9.12
CA GLY A 151 -14.99 19.42 -9.49
C GLY A 151 -16.29 19.00 -8.80
N GLU A 152 -17.20 19.96 -8.55
CA GLU A 152 -18.51 19.67 -7.93
C GLU A 152 -19.41 18.80 -8.83
N GLU A 153 -19.19 18.79 -10.14
CA GLU A 153 -19.94 17.99 -11.11
C GLU A 153 -19.55 16.49 -11.09
N ASP A 154 -18.38 16.17 -10.52
CA ASP A 154 -17.89 14.80 -10.42
C ASP A 154 -18.49 14.10 -9.20
N ASP A 155 -18.97 12.88 -9.36
CA ASP A 155 -19.49 12.06 -8.25
C ASP A 155 -18.40 11.20 -7.58
N LYS A 156 -17.20 11.20 -8.17
CA LYS A 156 -16.04 10.42 -7.71
C LYS A 156 -14.74 11.19 -7.84
N PHE A 157 -13.83 10.90 -6.96
CA PHE A 157 -12.42 11.20 -7.12
C PHE A 157 -11.75 10.10 -7.96
N GLU A 158 -10.72 10.47 -8.72
CA GLU A 158 -9.79 9.54 -9.35
C GLU A 158 -8.45 9.64 -8.65
N LEU A 159 -7.92 8.50 -8.19
CA LEU A 159 -6.66 8.40 -7.47
C LEU A 159 -5.66 7.54 -8.23
N ASN A 160 -4.47 8.08 -8.41
CA ASN A 160 -3.29 7.37 -8.90
C ASN A 160 -2.14 7.56 -7.92
N GLY A 161 -1.17 6.64 -7.89
CA GLY A 161 0.02 6.80 -7.07
C GLY A 161 0.66 5.51 -6.64
N SER A 162 1.68 5.65 -5.79
CA SER A 162 2.48 4.54 -5.27
C SER A 162 2.35 4.40 -3.76
N TYR A 163 2.57 3.18 -3.29
CA TYR A 163 2.56 2.81 -1.88
C TYR A 163 3.57 1.70 -1.66
N ASP A 164 4.52 1.91 -0.81
CA ASP A 164 5.51 0.90 -0.44
C ASP A 164 5.34 0.43 1.00
N ARG A 165 5.76 -0.79 1.25
CA ARG A 165 5.73 -1.41 2.57
C ARG A 165 6.87 -2.41 2.72
N SER A 166 7.60 -2.35 3.81
CA SER A 166 8.60 -3.34 4.16
C SER A 166 8.56 -3.68 5.66
N GLY A 167 8.96 -4.90 6.00
CA GLY A 167 8.95 -5.30 7.40
C GLY A 167 9.16 -6.80 7.60
N SER A 168 8.83 -7.26 8.81
CA SER A 168 8.84 -8.67 9.16
C SER A 168 7.45 -9.27 9.10
N PHE A 169 7.37 -10.57 8.89
CA PHE A 169 6.11 -11.31 8.95
C PHE A 169 6.29 -12.67 9.62
N LYS A 170 5.16 -13.21 10.08
CA LYS A 170 5.03 -14.58 10.58
C LYS A 170 3.81 -15.22 9.95
N THR A 171 3.94 -16.43 9.45
CA THR A 171 2.79 -17.26 9.09
C THR A 171 2.38 -18.12 10.28
N LYS A 172 1.10 -18.44 10.37
CA LYS A 172 0.53 -19.20 11.48
C LYS A 172 -0.34 -20.34 10.96
N VAL A 173 -0.20 -21.52 11.57
CA VAL A 173 -1.12 -22.65 11.39
C VAL A 173 -1.68 -23.03 12.75
N ASP A 174 -2.99 -23.07 12.88
CA ASP A 174 -3.71 -23.33 14.14
C ASP A 174 -3.29 -22.41 15.32
N GLY A 175 -2.83 -21.19 14.98
CA GLY A 175 -2.38 -20.19 15.95
C GLY A 175 -0.92 -20.29 16.37
N GLU A 176 -0.21 -21.32 15.94
CA GLU A 176 1.23 -21.48 16.17
C GLU A 176 2.02 -20.88 15.01
N VAL A 177 3.15 -20.22 15.32
CA VAL A 177 4.05 -19.67 14.27
C VAL A 177 4.71 -20.84 13.54
N GLU A 178 4.56 -20.85 12.22
CA GLU A 178 5.16 -21.86 11.35
C GLU A 178 6.42 -21.34 10.67
N GLU A 179 6.37 -20.09 10.18
CA GLU A 179 7.49 -19.47 9.50
C GLU A 179 7.61 -17.99 9.88
N GLU A 180 8.84 -17.49 9.83
CA GLU A 180 9.16 -16.08 10.00
C GLU A 180 9.97 -15.59 8.80
N GLY A 181 9.83 -14.31 8.45
CA GLY A 181 10.52 -13.76 7.31
C GLY A 181 10.50 -12.23 7.24
N GLN A 182 11.06 -11.73 6.16
CA GLN A 182 11.03 -10.31 5.79
C GLN A 182 10.30 -10.16 4.47
N HIS A 183 9.62 -9.03 4.30
CA HIS A 183 8.93 -8.68 3.05
C HIS A 183 9.21 -7.24 2.64
N SER A 184 9.13 -7.00 1.34
CA SER A 184 8.98 -5.69 0.72
C SER A 184 7.90 -5.81 -0.33
N LEU A 185 6.97 -4.86 -0.33
CA LEU A 185 5.90 -4.76 -1.32
C LEU A 185 5.92 -3.34 -1.89
N ASP A 186 5.85 -3.26 -3.21
CA ASP A 186 5.68 -2.04 -3.98
C ASP A 186 4.32 -2.14 -4.68
N ILE A 187 3.49 -1.12 -4.54
CA ILE A 187 2.11 -1.06 -5.06
C ILE A 187 1.99 0.18 -5.93
N GLU A 188 1.61 -0.01 -7.18
CA GLU A 188 1.27 1.05 -8.13
C GLU A 188 -0.23 1.03 -8.39
N ALA A 189 -0.91 2.09 -8.01
CA ALA A 189 -2.36 2.24 -8.14
C ALA A 189 -2.74 3.02 -9.40
N HIS A 190 -3.74 2.53 -10.14
CA HIS A 190 -4.16 3.04 -11.43
C HIS A 190 -5.67 3.26 -11.46
N ASP A 191 -6.07 4.50 -11.76
CA ASP A 191 -7.45 4.91 -11.99
C ASP A 191 -8.41 4.44 -10.88
N VAL A 192 -7.97 4.56 -9.61
CA VAL A 192 -8.77 4.14 -8.46
C VAL A 192 -9.86 5.17 -8.22
N MET A 193 -11.11 4.76 -8.47
CA MET A 193 -12.27 5.62 -8.31
C MET A 193 -12.84 5.53 -6.90
N ILE A 194 -12.97 6.66 -6.24
CA ILE A 194 -13.48 6.78 -4.87
C ILE A 194 -14.75 7.65 -4.89
N SER A 195 -15.86 7.13 -4.39
CA SER A 195 -17.11 7.87 -4.30
C SER A 195 -16.97 9.08 -3.37
N LYS A 196 -17.37 10.28 -3.80
CA LYS A 196 -17.39 11.50 -2.97
C LYS A 196 -18.41 11.40 -1.83
N GLU A 197 -19.54 10.72 -2.05
CA GLU A 197 -20.58 10.56 -1.03
C GLU A 197 -20.14 9.66 0.14
N SER A 198 -19.47 8.54 -0.18
CA SER A 198 -19.16 7.50 0.82
C SER A 198 -17.68 7.43 1.20
N HIS A 199 -16.80 8.10 0.46
CA HIS A 199 -15.34 8.00 0.53
C HIS A 199 -14.84 6.54 0.43
N LYS A 200 -15.55 5.71 -0.36
CA LYS A 200 -15.20 4.29 -0.56
C LYS A 200 -14.72 4.05 -1.97
N ILE A 201 -13.71 3.18 -2.08
CA ILE A 201 -13.22 2.70 -3.38
C ILE A 201 -14.35 1.96 -4.11
N THR A 202 -14.56 2.30 -5.38
CA THR A 202 -15.63 1.73 -6.21
C THR A 202 -15.13 0.98 -7.42
N SER A 203 -13.92 1.27 -7.91
CA SER A 203 -13.27 0.59 -9.04
C SER A 203 -11.80 1.00 -9.15
N GLY A 204 -11.08 0.47 -10.12
CA GLY A 204 -9.68 0.73 -10.40
C GLY A 204 -8.83 -0.53 -10.30
N SER A 205 -7.53 -0.37 -10.37
CA SER A 205 -6.58 -1.49 -10.28
C SER A 205 -5.31 -1.09 -9.53
N ALA A 206 -4.53 -2.10 -9.16
CA ALA A 206 -3.17 -1.90 -8.69
C ALA A 206 -2.30 -3.09 -9.10
N ASP A 207 -1.05 -2.78 -9.43
CA ASP A 207 0.01 -3.75 -9.62
C ASP A 207 0.81 -3.87 -8.32
N VAL A 208 1.10 -5.09 -7.90
CA VAL A 208 1.84 -5.36 -6.66
C VAL A 208 3.06 -6.22 -6.99
N SER A 209 4.24 -5.71 -6.66
CA SER A 209 5.49 -6.49 -6.68
C SER A 209 5.93 -6.78 -5.26
N ALA A 210 6.18 -8.03 -4.95
CA ALA A 210 6.58 -8.49 -3.64
C ALA A 210 7.88 -9.26 -3.67
N SER A 211 8.74 -9.02 -2.69
CA SER A 211 10.00 -9.74 -2.50
C SER A 211 10.33 -9.89 -1.02
N GLY A 212 11.20 -10.85 -0.70
CA GLY A 212 11.61 -11.03 0.69
C GLY A 212 12.39 -12.32 0.92
N SER A 213 12.41 -12.75 2.18
CA SER A 213 13.06 -13.99 2.59
C SER A 213 12.30 -14.68 3.72
N ILE A 214 12.39 -16.00 3.77
CA ILE A 214 11.87 -16.85 4.85
C ILE A 214 13.06 -17.49 5.54
N GLU A 215 13.09 -17.47 6.88
CA GLU A 215 14.14 -18.07 7.65
C GLU A 215 14.32 -19.57 7.32
N GLY A 216 15.56 -19.97 7.04
CA GLY A 216 15.90 -21.35 6.69
C GLY A 216 15.43 -21.83 5.32
N ARG A 217 14.67 -21.02 4.53
CA ARG A 217 14.15 -21.41 3.22
C ARG A 217 14.73 -20.59 2.05
N GLY A 218 15.21 -19.37 2.30
CA GLY A 218 15.80 -18.50 1.28
C GLY A 218 14.89 -17.35 0.86
N SER A 219 15.19 -16.75 -0.31
CA SER A 219 14.47 -15.58 -0.84
C SER A 219 13.29 -15.97 -1.73
N TYR A 220 12.32 -15.09 -1.84
CA TYR A 220 11.17 -15.19 -2.75
C TYR A 220 10.93 -13.87 -3.47
N SER A 221 10.22 -13.94 -4.59
CA SER A 221 9.60 -12.79 -5.26
C SER A 221 8.37 -13.26 -6.02
N PHE A 222 7.36 -12.40 -6.13
CA PHE A 222 6.18 -12.63 -6.94
C PHE A 222 5.51 -11.30 -7.30
N ASP A 223 4.68 -11.32 -8.34
CA ASP A 223 3.83 -10.21 -8.75
C ASP A 223 2.36 -10.62 -8.58
N ALA A 224 1.49 -9.63 -8.35
CA ALA A 224 0.07 -9.82 -8.27
C ALA A 224 -0.68 -8.64 -8.90
N ASP A 225 -1.80 -8.94 -9.58
CA ASP A 225 -2.73 -7.94 -10.09
C ASP A 225 -3.91 -7.81 -9.11
N VAL A 226 -4.28 -6.59 -8.78
CA VAL A 226 -5.45 -6.28 -7.94
C VAL A 226 -6.45 -5.48 -8.73
N THR A 227 -7.72 -5.89 -8.70
CA THR A 227 -8.84 -5.13 -9.28
C THR A 227 -9.84 -4.79 -8.19
N PHE A 228 -10.11 -3.51 -8.00
CA PHE A 228 -11.09 -3.03 -7.03
C PHE A 228 -12.51 -3.16 -7.56
N ASN A 229 -13.44 -3.57 -6.72
CA ASN A 229 -14.84 -3.79 -7.07
C ASN A 229 -15.76 -2.85 -6.27
N SER A 230 -16.91 -2.49 -6.85
CA SER A 230 -17.86 -1.53 -6.27
C SER A 230 -18.59 -2.00 -4.99
N ASN A 231 -18.43 -3.26 -4.62
CA ASN A 231 -19.10 -3.90 -3.47
C ASN A 231 -18.22 -3.98 -2.21
N GLY A 232 -17.13 -3.22 -2.14
CA GLY A 232 -16.20 -3.23 -1.00
C GLY A 232 -15.29 -4.47 -0.99
N THR A 233 -15.03 -5.04 -2.17
CA THR A 233 -14.09 -6.15 -2.35
C THR A 233 -13.01 -5.79 -3.37
N ALA A 234 -11.96 -6.61 -3.41
CA ALA A 234 -11.01 -6.62 -4.51
C ALA A 234 -10.77 -8.06 -5.00
N THR A 235 -10.44 -8.19 -6.27
CA THR A 235 -9.98 -9.44 -6.88
C THR A 235 -8.46 -9.41 -6.93
N ILE A 236 -7.80 -10.41 -6.34
CA ILE A 236 -6.34 -10.58 -6.36
C ILE A 236 -6.04 -11.76 -7.28
N LYS A 237 -5.19 -11.56 -8.28
CA LYS A 237 -4.64 -12.63 -9.13
C LYS A 237 -3.17 -12.78 -8.81
N VAL A 238 -2.77 -13.98 -8.37
CA VAL A 238 -1.39 -14.28 -7.99
C VAL A 238 -1.08 -15.76 -8.24
N ALA A 239 0.10 -16.06 -8.75
CA ALA A 239 0.57 -17.42 -9.05
C ALA A 239 -0.41 -18.28 -9.87
N GLY A 240 -1.21 -17.65 -10.73
CA GLY A 240 -2.24 -18.34 -11.56
C GLY A 240 -3.57 -18.60 -10.86
N ASP A 241 -3.70 -18.28 -9.59
CA ASP A 241 -4.93 -18.41 -8.81
C ASP A 241 -5.62 -17.04 -8.64
N THR A 242 -6.94 -17.09 -8.41
CA THR A 242 -7.76 -15.90 -8.17
C THR A 242 -8.36 -15.94 -6.77
N TYR A 243 -8.30 -14.79 -6.07
CA TYR A 243 -8.82 -14.63 -4.72
C TYR A 243 -9.74 -13.41 -4.64
N THR A 244 -10.68 -13.43 -3.71
CA THR A 244 -11.48 -12.27 -3.34
C THR A 244 -11.04 -11.78 -1.97
N LEU A 245 -10.63 -10.52 -1.87
CA LEU A 245 -10.42 -9.77 -0.64
C LEU A 245 -11.70 -9.01 -0.30
N THR A 246 -12.20 -9.14 0.92
CA THR A 246 -13.31 -8.33 1.45
C THR A 246 -12.75 -7.30 2.43
N PHE A 247 -12.86 -6.00 2.12
CA PHE A 247 -12.26 -4.94 2.93
C PHE A 247 -12.83 -4.84 4.33
N SER A 248 -14.15 -5.00 4.49
CA SER A 248 -14.84 -4.88 5.80
C SER A 248 -14.42 -5.94 6.83
N SER A 249 -13.92 -7.09 6.38
CA SER A 249 -13.45 -8.18 7.24
C SER A 249 -11.98 -8.52 7.04
N ASN A 250 -11.34 -7.90 6.05
CA ASN A 250 -9.99 -8.19 5.58
C ASN A 250 -9.73 -9.69 5.35
N THR A 251 -10.76 -10.39 4.84
CA THR A 251 -10.69 -11.83 4.57
C THR A 251 -10.40 -12.09 3.11
N VAL A 252 -9.57 -13.10 2.88
CA VAL A 252 -9.16 -13.57 1.56
C VAL A 252 -9.74 -14.97 1.33
N VAL A 253 -10.45 -15.15 0.23
CA VAL A 253 -11.07 -16.43 -0.14
C VAL A 253 -10.71 -16.77 -1.58
N LYS A 254 -10.17 -17.98 -1.79
CA LYS A 254 -9.89 -18.48 -3.14
C LYS A 254 -11.18 -18.65 -3.92
N VAL A 255 -11.21 -18.11 -5.14
CA VAL A 255 -12.30 -18.34 -6.08
C VAL A 255 -12.11 -19.73 -6.69
N ASN A 256 -13.07 -20.62 -6.48
CA ASN A 256 -13.06 -21.93 -7.12
C ASN A 256 -13.70 -21.80 -8.51
N ASP A 257 -13.00 -22.25 -9.53
CA ASP A 257 -13.51 -22.37 -10.90
C ASP A 257 -14.64 -23.41 -11.02
#